data_bf2bab16996705f7137bd19753d15abc
#
_entry.id   bf2bab16996705f7137bd19753d15abc
#
_cell.length_a   1.000
_cell.length_b   1.000
_cell.length_c   1.000
_cell.angle_alpha   90.00
_cell.angle_beta   90.00
_cell.angle_gamma   90.00
#
_symmetry.space_group_name_H-M   'P 1'
#
loop_
_entity.id
_entity.type
_entity.pdbx_description
1 polymer ?
#
loop_
_entity_poly.entity_id
_entity_poly.type
_entity_poly.pdbx_seq_one_letter_code
_entity_poly.pdbx_strand_id
1 'polypeptide(L)' 'MPIRIRLDELLKEREMTLTELSHRVEITVVNLSILKNGHAKAIRFSTLVRLCAALECQPGDLLTYVPET' A
#
# COMPACT_ATOMS: atom_id res chain seq x y z
N MET A 1 -8.68 3.66 -12.27
CA MET A 1 -8.72 2.23 -11.96
C MET A 1 -9.73 1.95 -10.85
N PRO A 2 -10.59 0.95 -10.97
CA PRO A 2 -11.61 0.70 -9.93
C PRO A 2 -11.06 0.17 -8.60
N ILE A 3 -9.80 -0.23 -8.55
CA ILE A 3 -9.17 -0.58 -7.27
C ILE A 3 -8.39 0.63 -6.77
N ARG A 4 -8.74 1.09 -5.59
CA ARG A 4 -8.07 2.21 -4.94
C ARG A 4 -7.08 1.68 -3.91
N ILE A 5 -5.88 2.23 -3.93
CA ILE A 5 -4.84 1.91 -2.96
C ILE A 5 -4.88 3.00 -1.87
N ARG A 6 -5.08 2.58 -0.62
CA ARG A 6 -5.21 3.51 0.51
C ARG A 6 -3.92 3.61 1.33
N LEU A 7 -2.79 3.44 0.68
CA LEU A 7 -1.49 3.44 1.36
C LEU A 7 -1.20 4.78 2.05
N ASP A 8 -1.48 5.90 1.39
CA ASP A 8 -1.28 7.24 1.96
C ASP A 8 -2.05 7.42 3.26
N GLU A 9 -3.32 7.01 3.26
CA GLU A 9 -4.18 7.15 4.43
C GLU A 9 -3.65 6.33 5.60
N LEU A 10 -3.22 5.10 5.33
CA LEU A 10 -2.67 4.23 6.36
C LEU A 10 -1.34 4.76 6.90
N LEU A 11 -0.48 5.30 6.06
CA LEU A 11 0.77 5.91 6.50
C LEU A 11 0.49 7.08 7.44
N LYS A 12 -0.48 7.91 7.11
CA LYS A 12 -0.89 9.02 7.97
C LYS A 12 -1.41 8.54 9.31
N GLU A 13 -2.28 7.54 9.30
CA GLU A 13 -2.85 6.98 10.53
C GLU A 13 -1.79 6.37 11.44
N ARG A 14 -0.74 5.80 10.87
CA ARG A 14 0.35 5.16 11.61
C ARG A 14 1.50 6.13 11.89
N GLU A 15 1.39 7.39 11.46
CA GLU A 15 2.45 8.38 11.59
C GLU A 15 3.78 7.85 11.05
N MET A 16 3.72 7.23 9.88
CA MET A 16 4.85 6.58 9.23
C MET A 16 5.13 7.23 7.87
N THR A 17 6.42 7.40 7.58
CA THR A 17 6.83 7.91 6.26
C THR A 17 6.97 6.75 5.28
N LEU A 18 6.93 7.08 3.99
CA LEU A 18 7.15 6.08 2.93
C LEU A 18 8.54 5.48 3.04
N THR A 19 9.54 6.29 3.40
CA THR A 19 10.92 5.83 3.61
C THR A 19 10.99 4.80 4.75
N GLU A 20 10.31 5.07 5.86
CA GLU A 20 10.29 4.15 6.99
C GLU A 20 9.61 2.83 6.60
N LEU A 21 8.51 2.90 5.87
CA LEU A 21 7.82 1.71 5.39
C LEU A 21 8.74 0.90 4.46
N SER A 22 9.45 1.58 3.57
CA SER A 22 10.42 0.96 2.65
C SER A 22 11.42 0.09 3.41
N HIS A 23 11.96 0.61 4.51
CA HIS A 23 12.92 -0.13 5.34
C HIS A 23 12.28 -1.34 6.01
N ARG A 24 11.05 -1.21 6.46
CA ARG A 24 10.35 -2.31 7.15
C ARG A 24 9.95 -3.45 6.24
N VAL A 25 9.55 -3.15 5.01
CA VAL A 25 9.05 -4.17 4.08
C VAL A 25 10.07 -4.60 3.04
N GLU A 26 11.24 -3.97 3.03
CA GLU A 26 12.31 -4.27 2.08
C GLU A 26 11.85 -4.09 0.62
N ILE A 27 11.07 -3.05 0.39
CA ILE A 27 10.61 -2.64 -0.94
C ILE A 27 11.11 -1.23 -1.16
N THR A 28 11.63 -0.92 -2.34
CA THR A 28 12.16 0.41 -2.62
C THR A 28 11.08 1.48 -2.53
N VAL A 29 11.50 2.70 -2.17
CA VAL A 29 10.59 3.85 -2.15
C VAL A 29 9.95 4.07 -3.52
N VAL A 30 10.71 3.83 -4.59
CA VAL A 30 10.21 3.97 -5.96
C VAL A 30 9.04 3.00 -6.21
N ASN A 31 9.21 1.73 -5.83
CA ASN A 31 8.16 0.72 -6.02
C ASN A 31 6.94 1.02 -5.13
N LEU A 32 7.16 1.48 -3.91
CA LEU A 32 6.06 1.89 -3.03
C LEU A 32 5.32 3.10 -3.59
N SER A 33 6.04 4.04 -4.20
CA SER A 33 5.42 5.22 -4.84
C SER A 33 4.57 4.82 -6.02
N ILE A 34 5.02 3.86 -6.83
CA ILE A 34 4.24 3.34 -7.95
C ILE A 34 2.93 2.74 -7.44
N LEU A 35 3.00 1.96 -6.39
CA LEU A 35 1.81 1.37 -5.76
C LEU A 35 0.90 2.46 -5.18
N LYS A 36 1.46 3.37 -4.41
CA LYS A 36 0.75 4.46 -3.73
C LYS A 36 -0.03 5.32 -4.72
N ASN A 37 0.55 5.61 -5.88
CA ASN A 37 -0.05 6.48 -6.89
C ASN A 37 -1.01 5.74 -7.82
N GLY A 38 -1.27 4.46 -7.57
CA GLY A 38 -2.21 3.68 -8.36
C GLY A 38 -1.70 3.27 -9.73
N HIS A 39 -0.39 3.30 -9.94
CA HIS A 39 0.21 2.94 -11.22
C HIS A 39 0.62 1.46 -11.31
N ALA A 40 0.49 0.73 -10.22
CA ALA A 40 0.77 -0.70 -10.21
C ALA A 40 -0.38 -1.46 -10.87
N LYS A 41 -0.04 -2.40 -11.74
CA LYS A 41 -1.04 -3.24 -12.42
C LYS A 41 -1.35 -4.50 -11.65
N ALA A 42 -0.49 -4.87 -10.72
CA ALA A 42 -0.64 -6.08 -9.93
C ALA A 42 0.13 -5.92 -8.62
N ILE A 43 -0.25 -6.71 -7.62
CA ILE A 43 0.49 -6.80 -6.38
C ILE A 43 0.59 -8.28 -6.01
N ARG A 44 1.78 -8.70 -5.61
CA ARG A 44 1.98 -10.09 -5.18
C ARG A 44 1.44 -10.25 -3.77
N PHE A 45 0.90 -11.42 -3.48
CA PHE A 45 0.44 -11.71 -2.13
C PHE A 45 1.55 -11.59 -1.09
N SER A 46 2.78 -11.97 -1.44
CA SER A 46 3.92 -11.82 -0.53
C SER A 46 4.17 -10.36 -0.17
N THR A 47 4.02 -9.45 -1.13
CA THR A 47 4.12 -8.01 -0.90
C THR A 47 2.98 -7.53 -0.01
N LEU A 48 1.77 -7.97 -0.31
CA LEU A 48 0.58 -7.60 0.45
C LEU A 48 0.70 -8.03 1.92
N VAL A 49 1.20 -9.23 2.16
CA VAL A 49 1.43 -9.74 3.53
C VAL A 49 2.42 -8.83 4.28
N ARG A 50 3.52 -8.44 3.63
CA ARG A 50 4.51 -7.56 4.26
C ARG A 50 3.92 -6.20 4.61
N LEU A 51 3.14 -5.63 3.70
CA LEU A 51 2.49 -4.33 3.92
C LEU A 51 1.50 -4.42 5.07
N CYS A 52 0.66 -5.44 5.09
CA CYS A 52 -0.32 -5.63 6.16
C CYS A 52 0.37 -5.80 7.51
N ALA A 53 1.45 -6.57 7.57
CA ALA A 53 2.20 -6.79 8.80
C ALA A 53 2.83 -5.49 9.31
N ALA A 54 3.46 -4.72 8.42
CA ALA A 54 4.13 -3.47 8.79
C ALA A 54 3.15 -2.38 9.22
N LEU A 55 1.99 -2.32 8.55
CA LEU A 55 0.97 -1.30 8.81
C LEU A 55 -0.09 -1.77 9.81
N GLU A 56 0.01 -3.01 10.26
CA GLU A 56 -0.96 -3.61 11.19
C GLU A 56 -2.39 -3.42 10.69
N CYS A 57 -2.62 -3.85 9.46
CA CYS A 57 -3.92 -3.69 8.82
C CYS A 57 -4.30 -4.95 8.05
N GLN A 58 -5.54 -4.98 7.57
CA GLN A 58 -6.04 -6.05 6.73
C GLN A 58 -5.93 -5.63 5.25
N PRO A 59 -5.90 -6.59 4.31
CA PRO A 59 -5.90 -6.24 2.89
C PRO A 59 -7.05 -5.32 2.49
N GLY A 60 -8.22 -5.49 3.10
CA GLY A 60 -9.38 -4.64 2.82
C GLY A 60 -9.22 -3.20 3.29
N ASP A 61 -8.28 -2.94 4.21
CA ASP A 61 -7.95 -1.58 4.62
C ASP A 61 -7.04 -0.89 3.60
N LEU A 62 -6.28 -1.68 2.84
CA LEU A 62 -5.29 -1.18 1.89
C LEU A 62 -5.86 -1.08 0.47
N LEU A 63 -6.67 -2.06 0.08
CA LEU A 63 -7.23 -2.16 -1.27
C LEU A 63 -8.74 -2.05 -1.20
N THR A 64 -9.31 -1.12 -1.97
CA THR A 64 -10.75 -0.88 -1.99
C THR A 64 -11.25 -0.91 -3.42
N TYR A 65 -12.34 -1.62 -3.66
CA TYR A 65 -13.00 -1.60 -4.95
C TYR A 65 -13.96 -0.42 -5.01
N VAL A 66 -13.79 0.43 -6.00
CA VAL A 66 -14.66 1.59 -6.22
C VAL A 66 -15.31 1.42 -7.59
N PRO A 67 -16.62 1.12 -7.66
CA PRO A 67 -17.29 0.95 -8.95
C PRO A 67 -17.19 2.22 -9.78
N GLU A 68 -16.93 2.08 -11.06
CA GLU A 68 -17.00 3.20 -11.99
C GLU A 68 -18.46 3.50 -12.31
N THR A 69 -18.77 4.79 -12.32
CA THR A 69 -20.13 5.25 -12.65
C THR A 69 -20.17 5.82 -14.06
#